data_c61c980cde6c9d06627c40b229f8476a
#
_entry.id   c61c980cde6c9d06627c40b229f8476a
#
_cell.length_a   1.000
_cell.length_b   1.000
_cell.length_c   1.000
_cell.angle_alpha   90.00
_cell.angle_beta   90.00
_cell.angle_gamma   90.00
#
_symmetry.space_group_name_H-M   'P 1'
#
loop_
_entity.id
_entity.type
_entity.pdbx_description
1 polymer ?
#
loop_
_entity_poly.entity_id
_entity_poly.type
_entity_poly.pdbx_seq_one_letter_code
_entity_poly.pdbx_strand_id
1 'polypeptide(L)'
;MGVEKAFVAQRVANKLFATEAAVDAAMVETMEMMAELIQARKDLNLSATVGNGASAKFADAVTALAAARTAVVEAHAQLDEVRQRVGIRTKLIGVIGKDGLSAQQDLRAVS
;
A
#
# COMPACT_ATOMS: atom_id res chain seq x y z
N MET A 1 -3.06 20.11 23.93
CA MET A 1 -2.16 19.43 24.78
C MET A 1 -1.27 18.50 24.02
N GLY A 2 -0.03 18.37 24.46
CA GLY A 2 0.93 17.51 23.79
C GLY A 2 0.52 16.05 23.76
N VAL A 3 -0.05 15.57 24.85
CA VAL A 3 -0.46 14.18 24.94
C VAL A 3 -1.58 13.88 23.96
N GLU A 4 -2.53 14.77 23.86
CA GLU A 4 -3.63 14.60 22.93
C GLU A 4 -3.15 14.64 21.48
N LYS A 5 -2.22 15.54 21.17
CA LYS A 5 -1.66 15.62 19.83
C LYS A 5 -0.93 14.33 19.45
N ALA A 6 -0.12 13.82 20.38
CA ALA A 6 0.62 12.60 20.11
C ALA A 6 -0.32 11.41 19.92
N PHE A 7 -1.38 11.34 20.71
CA PHE A 7 -2.34 10.26 20.57
C PHE A 7 -3.06 10.31 19.22
N VAL A 8 -3.47 11.51 18.82
CA VAL A 8 -4.15 11.68 17.53
C VAL A 8 -3.20 11.35 16.39
N ALA A 9 -1.94 11.81 16.47
CA ALA A 9 -0.96 11.53 15.44
C ALA A 9 -0.71 10.03 15.32
N GLN A 10 -0.64 9.32 16.44
CA GLN A 10 -0.41 7.88 16.41
C GLN A 10 -1.60 7.15 15.78
N ARG A 11 -2.81 7.61 16.08
CA ARG A 11 -4.01 7.03 15.49
C ARG A 11 -4.01 7.18 13.97
N VAL A 12 -3.62 8.37 13.49
CA VAL A 12 -3.54 8.63 12.05
C VAL A 12 -2.45 7.76 11.42
N ALA A 13 -1.29 7.68 12.08
CA ALA A 13 -0.18 6.88 11.55
C ALA A 13 -0.57 5.40 11.45
N ASN A 14 -1.26 4.89 12.47
CA ASN A 14 -1.69 3.49 12.44
C ASN A 14 -2.64 3.23 11.28
N LYS A 15 -3.56 4.16 11.03
CA LYS A 15 -4.51 4.01 9.94
C LYS A 15 -3.82 4.13 8.58
N LEU A 16 -2.84 5.00 8.49
CA LEU A 16 -2.06 5.15 7.26
C LEU A 16 -1.35 3.85 6.90
N PHE A 17 -0.68 3.23 7.88
CA PHE A 17 0.02 1.98 7.62
C PHE A 17 -0.95 0.87 7.23
N ALA A 18 -2.11 0.82 7.87
CA ALA A 18 -3.14 -0.16 7.53
C ALA A 18 -3.64 0.07 6.09
N THR A 19 -3.78 1.32 5.69
CA THR A 19 -4.22 1.67 4.34
C THR A 19 -3.19 1.25 3.30
N GLU A 20 -1.91 1.51 3.57
CA GLU A 20 -0.83 1.10 2.67
C GLU A 20 -0.81 -0.42 2.52
N ALA A 21 -0.95 -1.13 3.63
CA ALA A 21 -0.96 -2.59 3.60
C ALA A 21 -2.17 -3.13 2.84
N ALA A 22 -3.31 -2.47 2.96
CA ALA A 22 -4.52 -2.89 2.27
C ALA A 22 -4.40 -2.74 0.75
N VAL A 23 -3.76 -1.66 0.30
CA VAL A 23 -3.53 -1.46 -1.13
C VAL A 23 -2.59 -2.55 -1.67
N ASP A 24 -1.51 -2.84 -0.94
CA ASP A 24 -0.60 -3.91 -1.35
C ASP A 24 -1.31 -5.26 -1.39
N ALA A 25 -2.13 -5.55 -0.40
CA ALA A 25 -2.88 -6.81 -0.37
C ALA A 25 -3.85 -6.91 -1.55
N ALA A 26 -4.50 -5.79 -1.90
CA ALA A 26 -5.41 -5.78 -3.04
C ALA A 26 -4.67 -6.03 -4.35
N MET A 27 -3.44 -5.51 -4.49
CA MET A 27 -2.64 -5.76 -5.69
C MET A 27 -2.29 -7.25 -5.80
N VAL A 28 -1.87 -7.86 -4.69
CA VAL A 28 -1.53 -9.28 -4.68
C VAL A 28 -2.76 -10.13 -5.06
N GLU A 29 -3.90 -9.85 -4.42
CA GLU A 29 -5.13 -10.59 -4.70
C GLU A 29 -5.55 -10.46 -6.16
N THR A 30 -5.43 -9.28 -6.72
CA THR A 30 -5.82 -9.03 -8.11
C THR A 30 -4.92 -9.80 -9.07
N MET A 31 -3.61 -9.82 -8.79
CA MET A 31 -2.67 -10.57 -9.62
C MET A 31 -2.92 -12.08 -9.51
N GLU A 32 -3.25 -12.55 -8.32
CA GLU A 32 -3.60 -13.95 -8.12
C GLU A 32 -4.88 -14.32 -8.87
N MET A 33 -5.84 -13.40 -8.90
CA MET A 33 -7.06 -13.61 -9.67
C MET A 33 -6.76 -13.77 -11.15
N MET A 34 -5.87 -12.95 -11.69
CA MET A 34 -5.45 -13.09 -13.09
C MET A 34 -4.82 -14.44 -13.34
N ALA A 35 -3.95 -14.88 -12.42
CA ALA A 35 -3.29 -16.18 -12.56
C ALA A 35 -4.31 -17.32 -12.54
N GLU A 36 -5.33 -17.21 -11.67
CA GLU A 36 -6.37 -18.23 -11.59
C GLU A 36 -7.21 -18.29 -12.87
N LEU A 37 -7.49 -17.15 -13.47
CA LEU A 37 -8.23 -17.14 -14.73
C LEU A 37 -7.47 -17.87 -15.82
N ILE A 38 -6.17 -17.63 -15.90
CA ILE A 38 -5.33 -18.28 -16.90
C ILE A 38 -5.28 -19.78 -16.63
N GLN A 39 -5.12 -20.16 -15.36
CA GLN A 39 -5.06 -21.58 -15.00
C GLN A 39 -6.39 -22.29 -15.28
N ALA A 40 -7.51 -21.64 -14.93
CA ALA A 40 -8.84 -22.22 -15.21
C ALA A 40 -9.05 -22.45 -16.69
N ARG A 41 -8.63 -21.49 -17.53
CA ARG A 41 -8.74 -21.64 -18.97
C ARG A 41 -7.95 -22.85 -19.46
N LYS A 42 -6.75 -23.01 -18.92
CA LYS A 42 -5.89 -24.16 -19.29
C LYS A 42 -6.49 -25.47 -18.81
N ASP A 43 -7.00 -25.48 -17.60
CA ASP A 43 -7.61 -26.70 -17.02
C ASP A 43 -8.83 -27.14 -17.81
N LEU A 44 -9.60 -26.19 -18.34
CA LEU A 44 -10.76 -26.51 -19.15
C LEU A 44 -10.42 -26.69 -20.62
N ASN A 45 -9.14 -26.60 -20.95
CA ASN A 45 -8.63 -26.83 -22.31
C ASN A 45 -9.27 -25.87 -23.31
N LEU A 46 -9.44 -24.62 -22.93
CA LEU A 46 -10.04 -23.59 -23.77
C LEU A 46 -8.96 -22.80 -24.49
N SER A 47 -9.34 -22.19 -25.61
CA SER A 47 -8.43 -21.41 -26.43
C SER A 47 -7.88 -20.21 -25.66
N ALA A 48 -6.71 -19.76 -26.08
CA ALA A 48 -6.03 -18.63 -25.41
C ALA A 48 -6.84 -17.34 -25.44
N THR A 49 -7.82 -17.24 -26.34
CA THR A 49 -8.64 -16.03 -26.45
C THR A 49 -9.82 -16.01 -25.49
N VAL A 50 -10.16 -17.16 -24.89
CA VAL A 50 -11.30 -17.22 -23.99
C VAL A 50 -10.94 -16.52 -22.69
N GLY A 51 -11.78 -15.59 -22.28
CA GLY A 51 -11.55 -14.83 -21.06
C GLY A 51 -10.52 -13.72 -21.18
N ASN A 52 -10.03 -13.46 -22.38
CA ASN A 52 -9.00 -12.48 -22.58
C ASN A 52 -9.42 -11.07 -22.16
N GLY A 53 -10.69 -10.71 -22.42
CA GLY A 53 -11.22 -9.43 -22.02
C GLY A 53 -11.25 -9.25 -20.49
N ALA A 54 -11.63 -10.32 -19.77
CA ALA A 54 -11.63 -10.25 -18.31
C ALA A 54 -10.21 -10.11 -17.76
N SER A 55 -9.27 -10.87 -18.33
CA SER A 55 -7.87 -10.76 -17.91
C SER A 55 -7.33 -9.34 -18.12
N ALA A 56 -7.67 -8.74 -19.26
CA ALA A 56 -7.24 -7.37 -19.55
C ALA A 56 -7.82 -6.38 -18.53
N LYS A 57 -9.06 -6.60 -18.09
CA LYS A 57 -9.65 -5.73 -17.08
C LYS A 57 -8.98 -5.88 -15.72
N PHE A 58 -8.59 -7.08 -15.35
CA PHE A 58 -7.83 -7.27 -14.11
C PHE A 58 -6.44 -6.62 -14.22
N ALA A 59 -5.83 -6.64 -15.40
CA ALA A 59 -4.58 -5.92 -15.60
C ALA A 59 -4.77 -4.41 -15.41
N ASP A 60 -5.89 -3.87 -15.91
CA ASP A 60 -6.21 -2.46 -15.68
C ASP A 60 -6.38 -2.18 -14.20
N ALA A 61 -7.00 -3.09 -13.46
CA ALA A 61 -7.16 -2.93 -12.02
C ALA A 61 -5.82 -2.90 -11.30
N VAL A 62 -4.87 -3.75 -11.70
CA VAL A 62 -3.52 -3.72 -11.10
C VAL A 62 -2.87 -2.36 -11.36
N THR A 63 -2.99 -1.84 -12.58
CA THR A 63 -2.44 -0.53 -12.92
C THR A 63 -3.07 0.57 -12.05
N ALA A 64 -4.39 0.51 -11.86
CA ALA A 64 -5.08 1.49 -11.02
C ALA A 64 -4.65 1.39 -9.56
N LEU A 65 -4.45 0.17 -9.06
CA LEU A 65 -3.97 -0.03 -7.69
C LEU A 65 -2.54 0.46 -7.53
N ALA A 66 -1.70 0.30 -8.55
CA ALA A 66 -0.34 0.84 -8.52
C ALA A 66 -0.37 2.37 -8.44
N ALA A 67 -1.28 3.01 -9.18
CA ALA A 67 -1.44 4.45 -9.10
C ALA A 67 -1.95 4.88 -7.71
N ALA A 68 -2.88 4.10 -7.14
CA ALA A 68 -3.38 4.37 -5.79
C ALA A 68 -2.24 4.26 -4.77
N ARG A 69 -1.38 3.26 -4.92
CA ARG A 69 -0.25 3.08 -4.03
C ARG A 69 0.68 4.29 -4.07
N THR A 70 0.99 4.77 -5.27
CA THR A 70 1.82 5.97 -5.42
C THR A 70 1.18 7.16 -4.73
N ALA A 71 -0.13 7.33 -4.91
CA ALA A 71 -0.83 8.46 -4.29
C ALA A 71 -0.81 8.37 -2.76
N VAL A 72 -0.96 7.16 -2.20
CA VAL A 72 -0.92 6.98 -0.75
C VAL A 72 0.48 7.29 -0.21
N VAL A 73 1.53 6.89 -0.93
CA VAL A 73 2.90 7.20 -0.53
C VAL A 73 3.14 8.71 -0.54
N GLU A 74 2.61 9.40 -1.55
CA GLU A 74 2.73 10.86 -1.61
C GLU A 74 1.94 11.52 -0.48
N ALA A 75 0.76 11.00 -0.16
CA ALA A 75 -0.02 11.51 0.96
C ALA A 75 0.72 11.33 2.27
N HIS A 76 1.43 10.20 2.42
CA HIS A 76 2.26 9.95 3.60
C HIS A 76 3.28 11.08 3.77
N ALA A 77 3.98 11.44 2.71
CA ALA A 77 4.99 12.49 2.77
C ALA A 77 4.36 13.84 3.14
N GLN A 78 3.19 14.13 2.58
CA GLN A 78 2.50 15.38 2.90
C GLN A 78 2.00 15.41 4.34
N LEU A 79 1.53 14.28 4.85
CA LEU A 79 1.10 14.20 6.24
C LEU A 79 2.27 14.38 7.19
N ASP A 80 3.45 13.90 6.81
CA ASP A 80 4.63 14.09 7.64
C ASP A 80 5.00 15.57 7.72
N GLU A 81 4.82 16.31 6.62
CA GLU A 81 5.03 17.75 6.64
C GLU A 81 4.03 18.46 7.55
N VAL A 82 2.76 18.02 7.50
CA VAL A 82 1.74 18.60 8.38
C VAL A 82 2.11 18.36 9.83
N ARG A 83 2.55 17.14 10.14
CA ARG A 83 2.98 16.77 11.49
C ARG A 83 4.06 17.74 11.99
N GLN A 84 5.03 18.00 11.16
CA GLN A 84 6.11 18.91 11.52
C GLN A 84 5.59 20.34 11.75
N ARG A 85 4.66 20.76 10.90
CA ARG A 85 4.11 22.11 10.97
C ARG A 85 3.32 22.35 12.25
N VAL A 86 2.62 21.33 12.75
CA VAL A 86 1.87 21.47 13.99
C VAL A 86 2.69 21.11 15.23
N GLY A 87 3.97 20.79 15.03
CA GLY A 87 4.85 20.56 16.17
C GLY A 87 4.73 19.20 16.83
N ILE A 88 4.25 18.19 16.10
CA ILE A 88 4.15 16.85 16.63
C ILE A 88 5.45 16.11 16.32
N ARG A 89 6.05 15.52 17.34
CA ARG A 89 7.31 14.82 17.17
C ARG A 89 7.18 13.38 16.71
N THR A 90 6.01 12.79 16.91
CA THR A 90 5.78 11.41 16.49
C THR A 90 5.91 11.32 14.98
N LYS A 91 6.78 10.48 14.51
CA LYS A 91 6.98 10.33 13.07
C LYS A 91 6.02 9.32 12.48
N LEU A 92 5.64 9.55 11.23
CA LEU A 92 4.77 8.63 10.50
C LEU A 92 5.63 7.61 9.77
N ILE A 93 6.33 6.79 10.55
CA ILE A 93 7.17 5.77 9.97
C ILE A 93 6.54 4.40 10.17
N GLY A 94 7.07 3.42 9.52
CA GLY A 94 6.52 2.09 9.58
C GLY A 94 6.51 1.52 10.97
N VAL A 95 5.62 0.60 11.18
CA VAL A 95 5.42 -0.02 12.45
C VAL A 95 6.67 -0.58 13.01
N ILE A 96 7.50 -0.99 12.16
CA ILE A 96 8.68 -1.56 12.56
C ILE A 96 9.62 -0.59 12.98
N GLY A 97 9.40 0.37 12.68
CA GLY A 97 10.33 1.27 12.92
C GLY A 97 10.73 1.33 14.24
N LYS A 98 10.96 1.02 14.53
CA LYS A 98 11.29 1.24 15.55
C LYS A 98 12.54 1.51 15.59
N ASP A 99 13.00 1.64 15.15
CA ASP A 99 13.97 1.94 15.00
C ASP A 99 14.78 1.67 14.66
N GLY A 100 14.56 1.48 14.37
CA GLY A 100 15.22 1.06 13.77
C GLY A 100 15.44 1.01 13.14
N LEU A 101 15.43 1.20 13.16
CA LEU A 101 15.71 1.01 12.39
C LEU A 101 15.89 1.33 11.80
N SER A 102 15.90 1.48 12.02
CA SER A 102 16.14 1.55 11.21
C SER A 102 16.20 1.86 10.44
N ALA A 103 16.11 1.89 10.53
CA ALA A 103 16.21 1.86 9.62
C ALA A 103 16.22 2.21 8.97
N GLN A 104 16.26 2.28 9.15
CA GLN A 104 16.49 2.32 8.42
C GLN A 104 16.63 2.57 7.95
N GLN A 105 16.65 2.56 8.41
CA GLN A 105 17.00 2.58 7.85
C GLN A 105 16.86 2.53 7.18
N ASP A 106 16.68 2.37 7.56
CA ASP A 106 16.60 2.16 6.78
C ASP A 106 16.18 2.07 6.00
N LEU A 107 16.09 2.01 6.25
CA LEU A 107 15.92 1.78 5.44
C LEU A 107 15.91 2.14 4.79
N ARG A 108 15.97 2.24 5.18
CA ARG A 108 16.37 2.54 4.67
C ARG A 108 16.26 2.58 4.11
N ALA A 109 15.79 2.48 4.43
CA ALA A 109 15.62 2.37 3.95
C ALA A 109 14.93 2.29 3.51
N VAL A 110 14.41 2.13 3.76
CA VAL A 110 13.89 2.00 3.17
C VAL A 110 13.24 2.31 2.46
N SER A 111 12.66 2.49 2.34
CA SER A 111 12.31 2.84 1.50
C SER A 111 12.30 3.07 0.97
#